data_aba21500ead0effe20c0e589b3d1b2db
#
_entry.id   aba21500ead0effe20c0e589b3d1b2db
#
_cell.length_a   1.000
_cell.length_b   1.000
_cell.length_c   1.000
_cell.angle_alpha   90.00
_cell.angle_beta   90.00
_cell.angle_gamma   90.00
#
_symmetry.space_group_name_H-M   'P 1'
#
loop_
_entity.id
_entity.type
_entity.pdbx_description
1 polymer ?
#
loop_
_entity_poly.entity_id
_entity_poly.type
_entity_poly.pdbx_seq_one_letter_code
_entity_poly.pdbx_strand_id
1 'polypeptide(L)'
;MPYQSIFRPGLFGGQSILVTGGGSGIGRCTAHELAALGARVALVGRKREKLETVQREIAEATGDANTATIHVCDIREEETVKATVAAVLAAHGRIDGLVNNAGGQFPAPLKDISGKGWDAVVRNNLTGCFLMSREVYNQTMAAKGGAIVNMLADIWMGMPGMGHSGASRGGILNFTETAAIEWAPVRINAVAPGLIASSGLDTYDEPFKKSIRERYKQIPAGRYGTESEVSAAIVYLLSPAAAFISGVALRIDGAVPHAKRIWPHTGNGSKSPAFDGFHLASFPEVLRDVAAK
;
A
#
# COMPACT_ATOMS: atom_id res chain seq x y z
N MET A 1 -12.71 12.80 14.86
CA MET A 1 -13.12 11.41 15.20
C MET A 1 -11.97 10.48 14.80
N PRO A 2 -11.69 9.39 15.51
CA PRO A 2 -10.65 8.44 15.09
C PRO A 2 -11.09 7.65 13.85
N TYR A 3 -10.15 6.92 13.26
CA TYR A 3 -10.43 5.99 12.15
C TYR A 3 -11.54 5.00 12.55
N GLN A 4 -12.51 4.79 11.67
CA GLN A 4 -13.61 3.84 11.88
C GLN A 4 -13.30 2.52 11.18
N SER A 5 -12.57 1.63 11.86
CA SER A 5 -12.29 0.29 11.34
C SER A 5 -13.48 -0.65 11.55
N ILE A 6 -13.63 -1.61 10.62
CA ILE A 6 -14.58 -2.72 10.76
C ILE A 6 -14.05 -3.86 11.62
N PHE A 7 -12.77 -3.82 11.99
CA PHE A 7 -12.15 -4.82 12.84
C PHE A 7 -12.33 -4.47 14.33
N ARG A 8 -12.24 -5.48 15.18
CA ARG A 8 -12.39 -5.28 16.62
C ARG A 8 -11.28 -4.37 17.17
N PRO A 9 -11.59 -3.46 18.08
CA PRO A 9 -10.61 -2.65 18.79
C PRO A 9 -9.54 -3.53 19.47
N GLY A 10 -8.30 -3.06 19.50
CA GLY A 10 -7.18 -3.77 20.13
C GLY A 10 -6.67 -5.00 19.37
N LEU A 11 -7.07 -5.20 18.11
CA LEU A 11 -6.65 -6.35 17.29
C LEU A 11 -5.12 -6.49 17.21
N PHE A 12 -4.39 -5.38 17.19
CA PHE A 12 -2.92 -5.33 17.13
C PHE A 12 -2.29 -4.82 18.43
N GLY A 13 -3.01 -4.89 19.56
CA GLY A 13 -2.47 -4.49 20.86
C GLY A 13 -1.13 -5.16 21.17
N GLY A 14 -0.10 -4.37 21.52
CA GLY A 14 1.24 -4.85 21.82
C GLY A 14 2.09 -5.26 20.62
N GLN A 15 1.60 -5.08 19.39
CA GLN A 15 2.35 -5.33 18.16
C GLN A 15 2.97 -4.05 17.59
N SER A 16 4.08 -4.21 16.90
CA SER A 16 4.77 -3.15 16.16
C SER A 16 4.71 -3.43 14.66
N ILE A 17 4.24 -2.45 13.89
CA ILE A 17 4.07 -2.59 12.44
C ILE A 17 4.79 -1.46 11.72
N LEU A 18 5.69 -1.83 10.81
CA LEU A 18 6.44 -0.91 9.97
C LEU A 18 5.67 -0.66 8.66
N VAL A 19 5.43 0.62 8.33
CA VAL A 19 4.74 1.03 7.10
C VAL A 19 5.64 1.91 6.26
N THR A 20 6.10 1.39 5.12
CA THR A 20 6.86 2.21 4.16
C THR A 20 5.91 3.08 3.33
N GLY A 21 6.33 4.31 3.02
CA GLY A 21 5.45 5.28 2.37
C GLY A 21 4.29 5.74 3.27
N GLY A 22 4.47 5.67 4.61
CA GLY A 22 3.45 5.99 5.60
C GLY A 22 3.02 7.46 5.67
N GLY A 23 3.66 8.36 4.90
CA GLY A 23 3.39 9.80 4.94
C GLY A 23 2.26 10.28 4.01
N SER A 24 1.62 9.43 3.21
CA SER A 24 0.53 9.83 2.30
C SER A 24 -0.25 8.62 1.76
N GLY A 25 -1.42 8.89 1.19
CA GLY A 25 -2.20 7.91 0.44
C GLY A 25 -2.55 6.66 1.25
N ILE A 26 -2.52 5.51 0.60
CA ILE A 26 -2.83 4.21 1.21
C ILE A 26 -1.94 3.95 2.45
N GLY A 27 -0.66 4.30 2.40
CA GLY A 27 0.24 4.11 3.55
C GLY A 27 -0.16 4.92 4.78
N ARG A 28 -0.55 6.20 4.60
CA ARG A 28 -1.09 7.04 5.68
C ARG A 28 -2.39 6.46 6.23
N CYS A 29 -3.33 6.10 5.35
CA CYS A 29 -4.60 5.49 5.74
C CYS A 29 -4.37 4.19 6.54
N THR A 30 -3.50 3.30 6.07
CA THR A 30 -3.15 2.05 6.76
C THR A 30 -2.50 2.29 8.12
N ALA A 31 -1.61 3.29 8.22
CA ALA A 31 -0.98 3.65 9.48
C ALA A 31 -2.01 4.11 10.52
N HIS A 32 -3.00 4.91 10.12
CA HIS A 32 -4.09 5.34 10.98
C HIS A 32 -4.97 4.18 11.42
N GLU A 33 -5.33 3.26 10.52
CA GLU A 33 -6.14 2.09 10.88
C GLU A 33 -5.41 1.17 11.86
N LEU A 34 -4.13 0.86 11.60
CA LEU A 34 -3.30 0.04 12.49
C LEU A 34 -3.18 0.67 13.88
N ALA A 35 -2.95 1.99 13.95
CA ALA A 35 -2.89 2.73 15.21
C ALA A 35 -4.23 2.69 15.96
N ALA A 36 -5.35 2.88 15.27
CA ALA A 36 -6.70 2.79 15.85
C ALA A 36 -7.01 1.37 16.37
N LEU A 37 -6.36 0.35 15.80
CA LEU A 37 -6.46 -1.04 16.24
C LEU A 37 -5.43 -1.43 17.31
N GLY A 38 -4.68 -0.46 17.84
CA GLY A 38 -3.77 -0.64 18.98
C GLY A 38 -2.33 -1.02 18.61
N ALA A 39 -1.95 -0.98 17.34
CA ALA A 39 -0.56 -1.19 16.94
C ALA A 39 0.30 0.04 17.28
N ARG A 40 1.57 -0.22 17.60
CA ARG A 40 2.61 0.80 17.51
C ARG A 40 3.14 0.85 16.08
N VAL A 41 3.12 2.01 15.43
CA VAL A 41 3.40 2.16 14.01
C VAL A 41 4.74 2.85 13.76
N ALA A 42 5.63 2.24 13.00
CA ALA A 42 6.84 2.86 12.49
C ALA A 42 6.59 3.42 11.08
N LEU A 43 6.49 4.74 10.95
CA LEU A 43 6.28 5.44 9.69
C LEU A 43 7.62 5.63 8.98
N VAL A 44 7.78 5.01 7.81
CA VAL A 44 9.02 5.08 7.02
C VAL A 44 8.78 5.82 5.71
N GLY A 45 9.65 6.76 5.36
CA GLY A 45 9.56 7.49 4.09
C GLY A 45 10.66 8.54 3.94
N ARG A 46 10.76 9.16 2.75
CA ARG A 46 11.84 10.10 2.43
C ARG A 46 11.62 11.53 2.93
N LYS A 47 10.35 11.93 3.09
CA LYS A 47 9.98 13.32 3.42
C LYS A 47 9.57 13.40 4.88
N ARG A 48 10.46 13.93 5.71
CA ARG A 48 10.29 14.08 7.16
C ARG A 48 8.98 14.80 7.49
N GLU A 49 8.72 15.92 6.85
CA GLU A 49 7.55 16.76 7.09
C GLU A 49 6.22 16.04 6.91
N LYS A 50 6.15 15.10 5.94
CA LYS A 50 4.96 14.28 5.74
C LYS A 50 4.78 13.24 6.85
N LEU A 51 5.88 12.64 7.30
CA LEU A 51 5.85 11.66 8.39
C LEU A 51 5.47 12.33 9.72
N GLU A 52 6.02 13.51 10.01
CA GLU A 52 5.68 14.30 11.20
C GLU A 52 4.20 14.71 11.21
N THR A 53 3.65 15.05 10.06
CA THR A 53 2.20 15.33 9.94
C THR A 53 1.37 14.11 10.33
N VAL A 54 1.66 12.93 9.77
CA VAL A 54 0.92 11.71 10.08
C VAL A 54 1.13 11.25 11.52
N GLN A 55 2.35 11.40 12.06
CA GLN A 55 2.63 11.11 13.47
C GLN A 55 1.75 11.95 14.40
N ARG A 56 1.67 13.27 14.16
CA ARG A 56 0.83 14.18 14.94
C ARG A 56 -0.67 13.81 14.83
N GLU A 57 -1.15 13.54 13.62
CA GLU A 57 -2.52 13.10 13.39
C GLU A 57 -2.87 11.82 14.17
N ILE A 58 -1.96 10.84 14.18
CA ILE A 58 -2.13 9.59 14.94
C ILE A 58 -2.12 9.88 16.44
N ALA A 59 -1.19 10.70 16.93
CA ALA A 59 -1.12 11.08 18.34
C ALA A 59 -2.41 11.79 18.81
N GLU A 60 -2.96 12.69 18.00
CA GLU A 60 -4.22 13.37 18.27
C GLU A 60 -5.41 12.38 18.27
N ALA A 61 -5.44 11.44 17.33
CA ALA A 61 -6.53 10.47 17.20
C ALA A 61 -6.52 9.41 18.31
N THR A 62 -5.35 9.00 18.80
CA THR A 62 -5.18 7.94 19.82
C THR A 62 -5.03 8.50 21.25
N GLY A 63 -4.68 9.77 21.38
CA GLY A 63 -4.34 10.38 22.68
C GLY A 63 -2.95 9.99 23.21
N ASP A 64 -2.13 9.30 22.41
CA ASP A 64 -0.78 8.87 22.81
C ASP A 64 0.26 9.19 21.72
N ALA A 65 1.19 10.09 22.07
CA ALA A 65 2.29 10.52 21.20
C ALA A 65 3.28 9.39 20.84
N ASN A 66 3.29 8.29 21.59
CA ASN A 66 4.19 7.16 21.38
C ASN A 66 3.61 6.10 20.43
N THR A 67 2.37 6.25 19.98
CA THR A 67 1.71 5.31 19.07
C THR A 67 2.43 5.22 17.72
N ALA A 68 3.01 6.33 17.25
CA ALA A 68 3.75 6.35 16.00
C ALA A 68 5.16 6.94 16.15
N THR A 69 6.14 6.33 15.47
CA THR A 69 7.50 6.85 15.32
C THR A 69 7.80 7.15 13.86
N ILE A 70 8.72 8.08 13.58
CA ILE A 70 9.11 8.43 12.22
C ILE A 70 10.56 8.02 11.93
N HIS A 71 10.78 7.49 10.74
CA HIS A 71 12.08 7.04 10.26
C HIS A 71 12.29 7.53 8.82
N VAL A 72 13.19 8.51 8.65
CA VAL A 72 13.52 9.02 7.32
C VAL A 72 14.43 8.00 6.63
N CYS A 73 13.94 7.43 5.52
CA CYS A 73 14.64 6.37 4.79
C CYS A 73 14.34 6.46 3.29
N ASP A 74 15.39 6.35 2.49
CA ASP A 74 15.26 5.99 1.09
C ASP A 74 15.40 4.46 0.97
N ILE A 75 14.32 3.77 0.68
CA ILE A 75 14.28 2.31 0.60
C ILE A 75 15.14 1.74 -0.56
N ARG A 76 15.65 2.60 -1.46
CA ARG A 76 16.55 2.20 -2.55
C ARG A 76 17.99 2.00 -2.10
N GLU A 77 18.32 2.44 -0.90
CA GLU A 77 19.69 2.46 -0.36
C GLU A 77 19.80 1.43 0.79
N GLU A 78 20.53 0.36 0.53
CA GLU A 78 20.61 -0.83 1.40
C GLU A 78 21.06 -0.51 2.82
N GLU A 79 22.13 0.27 2.98
CA GLU A 79 22.64 0.64 4.30
C GLU A 79 21.64 1.50 5.09
N THR A 80 20.91 2.38 4.39
CA THR A 80 19.85 3.19 5.02
C THR A 80 18.68 2.31 5.49
N VAL A 81 18.31 1.31 4.70
CA VAL A 81 17.26 0.34 5.08
C VAL A 81 17.68 -0.45 6.30
N LYS A 82 18.90 -0.99 6.31
CA LYS A 82 19.48 -1.75 7.42
C LYS A 82 19.48 -0.94 8.72
N ALA A 83 19.99 0.29 8.65
CA ALA A 83 20.01 1.21 9.80
C ALA A 83 18.59 1.57 10.27
N THR A 84 17.64 1.74 9.35
CA THR A 84 16.25 2.06 9.68
C THR A 84 15.57 0.91 10.42
N VAL A 85 15.72 -0.33 9.96
CA VAL A 85 15.14 -1.50 10.66
C VAL A 85 15.74 -1.64 12.06
N ALA A 86 17.06 -1.47 12.22
CA ALA A 86 17.72 -1.47 13.53
C ALA A 86 17.18 -0.36 14.45
N ALA A 87 16.96 0.85 13.92
CA ALA A 87 16.41 1.97 14.68
C ALA A 87 14.95 1.72 15.13
N VAL A 88 14.12 1.10 14.27
CA VAL A 88 12.77 0.68 14.66
C VAL A 88 12.82 -0.38 15.76
N LEU A 89 13.69 -1.38 15.65
CA LEU A 89 13.87 -2.40 16.69
C LEU A 89 14.34 -1.79 18.01
N ALA A 90 15.27 -0.84 17.98
CA ALA A 90 15.71 -0.12 19.18
C ALA A 90 14.59 0.68 19.84
N ALA A 91 13.73 1.32 19.05
CA ALA A 91 12.60 2.11 19.53
C ALA A 91 11.43 1.27 20.01
N HIS A 92 11.07 0.21 19.30
CA HIS A 92 9.86 -0.58 19.53
C HIS A 92 10.11 -1.92 20.25
N GLY A 93 11.33 -2.43 20.24
CA GLY A 93 11.71 -3.73 20.79
C GLY A 93 11.32 -4.94 19.92
N ARG A 94 10.46 -4.74 18.91
CA ARG A 94 9.93 -5.77 18.01
C ARG A 94 9.40 -5.18 16.71
N ILE A 95 9.30 -6.02 15.67
CA ILE A 95 8.55 -5.75 14.44
C ILE A 95 7.75 -7.01 14.13
N ASP A 96 6.42 -6.94 14.19
CA ASP A 96 5.50 -8.06 13.96
C ASP A 96 4.91 -8.04 12.57
N GLY A 97 4.83 -6.85 11.98
CA GLY A 97 4.31 -6.66 10.64
C GLY A 97 5.13 -5.67 9.81
N LEU A 98 5.19 -5.92 8.50
CA LEU A 98 5.77 -5.01 7.52
C LEU A 98 4.75 -4.76 6.40
N VAL A 99 4.50 -3.49 6.09
CA VAL A 99 3.73 -3.05 4.92
C VAL A 99 4.69 -2.37 3.94
N ASN A 100 5.03 -3.06 2.86
CA ASN A 100 5.81 -2.52 1.75
C ASN A 100 4.90 -1.73 0.81
N ASN A 101 4.52 -0.53 1.22
CA ASN A 101 3.63 0.34 0.45
C ASN A 101 4.40 1.41 -0.36
N ALA A 102 5.62 1.78 0.04
CA ALA A 102 6.40 2.77 -0.69
C ALA A 102 6.62 2.36 -2.15
N GLY A 103 6.35 3.27 -3.05
CA GLY A 103 6.48 3.05 -4.48
C GLY A 103 6.23 4.32 -5.26
N GLY A 104 6.32 4.22 -6.59
CA GLY A 104 6.04 5.32 -7.49
C GLY A 104 6.23 4.93 -8.94
N GLN A 105 5.65 5.72 -9.82
CA GLN A 105 5.65 5.51 -11.27
C GLN A 105 5.36 6.82 -11.98
N PHE A 106 5.57 6.84 -13.27
CA PHE A 106 5.19 7.94 -14.15
C PHE A 106 4.64 7.38 -15.48
N PRO A 107 3.68 8.05 -16.13
CA PRO A 107 3.16 7.61 -17.41
C PRO A 107 4.17 7.89 -18.54
N ALA A 108 4.45 6.88 -19.35
CA ALA A 108 5.21 7.01 -20.58
C ALA A 108 4.93 5.82 -21.52
N PRO A 109 4.87 6.01 -22.84
CA PRO A 109 4.88 4.90 -23.78
C PRO A 109 6.12 4.03 -23.58
N LEU A 110 5.98 2.71 -23.68
CA LEU A 110 7.08 1.77 -23.36
C LEU A 110 8.36 2.07 -24.15
N LYS A 111 8.22 2.44 -25.42
CA LYS A 111 9.37 2.79 -26.31
C LYS A 111 10.11 4.05 -25.89
N ASP A 112 9.47 4.94 -25.10
CA ASP A 112 10.02 6.23 -24.71
C ASP A 112 10.58 6.23 -23.27
N ILE A 113 10.47 5.10 -22.56
CA ILE A 113 11.05 4.94 -21.23
C ILE A 113 12.56 4.80 -21.35
N SER A 114 13.30 5.80 -20.84
CA SER A 114 14.78 5.71 -20.80
C SER A 114 15.25 4.62 -19.82
N GLY A 115 16.45 4.08 -20.01
CA GLY A 115 17.07 3.14 -19.06
C GLY A 115 17.10 3.69 -17.63
N LYS A 116 17.47 4.97 -17.45
CA LYS A 116 17.46 5.66 -16.15
C LYS A 116 16.05 5.72 -15.54
N GLY A 117 15.03 6.00 -16.36
CA GLY A 117 13.63 6.02 -15.90
C GLY A 117 13.12 4.64 -15.52
N TRP A 118 13.49 3.63 -16.29
CA TRP A 118 13.22 2.23 -15.98
C TRP A 118 13.84 1.82 -14.64
N ASP A 119 15.14 2.04 -14.47
CA ASP A 119 15.88 1.70 -13.25
C ASP A 119 15.33 2.42 -12.02
N ALA A 120 14.96 3.70 -12.15
CA ALA A 120 14.40 4.46 -11.04
C ALA A 120 13.11 3.83 -10.49
N VAL A 121 12.23 3.34 -11.38
CA VAL A 121 10.97 2.70 -10.96
C VAL A 121 11.20 1.30 -10.42
N VAL A 122 12.05 0.50 -11.07
CA VAL A 122 12.41 -0.85 -10.61
C VAL A 122 13.10 -0.79 -9.24
N ARG A 123 14.08 0.09 -9.06
CA ARG A 123 14.77 0.28 -7.76
C ARG A 123 13.80 0.72 -6.66
N ASN A 124 12.89 1.63 -6.96
CA ASN A 124 11.95 2.13 -5.97
C ASN A 124 10.89 1.08 -5.58
N ASN A 125 10.31 0.38 -6.55
CA ASN A 125 9.21 -0.54 -6.30
C ASN A 125 9.70 -1.94 -5.91
N LEU A 126 10.56 -2.57 -6.75
CA LEU A 126 10.98 -3.96 -6.56
C LEU A 126 12.18 -4.07 -5.61
N THR A 127 13.28 -3.38 -5.92
CA THR A 127 14.50 -3.49 -5.10
C THR A 127 14.27 -2.99 -3.68
N GLY A 128 13.59 -1.85 -3.51
CA GLY A 128 13.27 -1.31 -2.19
C GLY A 128 12.35 -2.20 -1.37
N CYS A 129 11.36 -2.84 -1.99
CA CYS A 129 10.50 -3.84 -1.35
C CYS A 129 11.32 -5.05 -0.88
N PHE A 130 12.21 -5.58 -1.73
CA PHE A 130 13.10 -6.67 -1.39
C PHE A 130 14.04 -6.32 -0.24
N LEU A 131 14.75 -5.20 -0.31
CA LEU A 131 15.69 -4.76 0.73
C LEU A 131 15.01 -4.63 2.09
N MET A 132 13.87 -3.96 2.13
CA MET A 132 13.11 -3.77 3.38
C MET A 132 12.62 -5.11 3.94
N SER A 133 12.07 -5.98 3.10
CA SER A 133 11.61 -7.31 3.51
C SER A 133 12.75 -8.17 4.06
N ARG A 134 13.89 -8.20 3.35
CA ARG A 134 15.07 -8.97 3.74
C ARG A 134 15.64 -8.51 5.08
N GLU A 135 15.76 -7.20 5.28
CA GLU A 135 16.29 -6.67 6.53
C GLU A 135 15.35 -6.92 7.72
N VAL A 136 14.04 -6.75 7.54
CA VAL A 136 13.07 -7.08 8.59
C VAL A 136 13.08 -8.58 8.88
N TYR A 137 13.18 -9.43 7.86
CA TYR A 137 13.32 -10.87 8.06
C TYR A 137 14.59 -11.21 8.85
N ASN A 138 15.75 -10.77 8.39
CA ASN A 138 17.04 -11.12 8.97
C ASN A 138 17.20 -10.60 10.42
N GLN A 139 16.76 -9.38 10.70
CA GLN A 139 16.98 -8.75 12.01
C GLN A 139 15.94 -9.17 13.06
N THR A 140 14.79 -9.74 12.66
CA THR A 140 13.74 -10.09 13.63
C THR A 140 12.84 -11.26 13.24
N MET A 141 12.23 -11.28 12.05
CA MET A 141 11.15 -12.22 11.74
C MET A 141 11.65 -13.67 11.56
N ALA A 142 12.89 -13.89 11.15
CA ALA A 142 13.47 -15.23 11.07
C ALA A 142 13.43 -15.97 12.41
N ALA A 143 13.57 -15.24 13.52
CA ALA A 143 13.54 -15.82 14.87
C ALA A 143 12.16 -15.75 15.55
N LYS A 144 11.35 -14.74 15.22
CA LYS A 144 10.12 -14.41 15.96
C LYS A 144 8.84 -14.63 15.16
N GLY A 145 8.93 -14.93 13.86
CA GLY A 145 7.78 -14.92 12.95
C GLY A 145 7.29 -13.50 12.64
N GLY A 146 6.17 -13.41 11.95
CA GLY A 146 5.55 -12.14 11.57
C GLY A 146 4.74 -12.24 10.30
N ALA A 147 4.31 -11.08 9.79
CA ALA A 147 3.59 -10.99 8.52
C ALA A 147 4.08 -9.81 7.68
N ILE A 148 4.27 -10.04 6.39
CA ILE A 148 4.66 -9.03 5.40
C ILE A 148 3.54 -8.90 4.38
N VAL A 149 3.15 -7.66 4.07
CA VAL A 149 2.22 -7.34 2.99
C VAL A 149 2.88 -6.42 1.98
N ASN A 150 2.98 -6.89 0.74
CA ASN A 150 3.59 -6.18 -0.36
C ASN A 150 2.53 -5.47 -1.21
N MET A 151 2.82 -4.24 -1.64
CA MET A 151 1.96 -3.49 -2.54
C MET A 151 2.26 -3.87 -4.00
N LEU A 152 1.28 -4.43 -4.68
CA LEU A 152 1.26 -4.61 -6.13
C LEU A 152 0.47 -3.47 -6.81
N ALA A 153 -0.04 -3.78 -7.97
CA ALA A 153 -1.05 -3.06 -8.74
C ALA A 153 -1.80 -4.07 -9.61
N ASP A 154 -2.82 -3.63 -10.32
CA ASP A 154 -3.45 -4.45 -11.34
C ASP A 154 -2.50 -4.64 -12.54
N ILE A 155 -1.88 -5.80 -12.63
CA ILE A 155 -0.87 -6.17 -13.65
C ILE A 155 -1.35 -7.24 -14.65
N TRP A 156 -2.50 -7.88 -14.40
CA TRP A 156 -2.93 -9.09 -15.10
C TRP A 156 -3.31 -8.87 -16.56
N MET A 157 -3.57 -7.63 -16.96
CA MET A 157 -3.84 -7.25 -18.36
C MET A 157 -2.70 -6.42 -18.97
N GLY A 158 -1.52 -6.45 -18.35
CA GLY A 158 -0.44 -5.53 -18.64
C GLY A 158 -0.71 -4.12 -18.10
N MET A 159 0.29 -3.24 -18.17
CA MET A 159 0.16 -1.84 -17.76
C MET A 159 0.57 -0.90 -18.91
N PRO A 160 -0.24 -0.74 -19.96
CA PRO A 160 0.07 0.18 -21.06
C PRO A 160 0.28 1.61 -20.53
N GLY A 161 1.38 2.25 -20.97
CA GLY A 161 1.79 3.56 -20.49
C GLY A 161 2.55 3.55 -19.16
N MET A 162 2.74 2.38 -18.53
CA MET A 162 3.48 2.21 -17.26
C MET A 162 4.26 0.89 -17.21
N GLY A 163 4.90 0.48 -18.33
CA GLY A 163 5.53 -0.83 -18.47
C GLY A 163 6.59 -1.14 -17.42
N HIS A 164 7.38 -0.14 -16.98
CA HIS A 164 8.37 -0.28 -15.90
C HIS A 164 7.70 -0.61 -14.55
N SER A 165 6.54 0.00 -14.26
CA SER A 165 5.76 -0.32 -13.05
C SER A 165 5.18 -1.72 -13.15
N GLY A 166 4.59 -2.10 -14.29
CA GLY A 166 4.08 -3.45 -14.52
C GLY A 166 5.14 -4.53 -14.32
N ALA A 167 6.33 -4.33 -14.88
CA ALA A 167 7.46 -5.25 -14.74
C ALA A 167 7.92 -5.38 -13.28
N SER A 168 8.07 -4.24 -12.56
CA SER A 168 8.48 -4.26 -11.16
C SER A 168 7.41 -4.91 -10.26
N ARG A 169 6.13 -4.68 -10.51
CA ARG A 169 5.02 -5.29 -9.74
C ARG A 169 4.89 -6.80 -10.04
N GLY A 170 5.14 -7.23 -11.28
CA GLY A 170 5.27 -8.66 -11.61
C GLY A 170 6.42 -9.33 -10.86
N GLY A 171 7.56 -8.64 -10.74
CA GLY A 171 8.68 -9.08 -9.90
C GLY A 171 8.33 -9.20 -8.42
N ILE A 172 7.57 -8.25 -7.87
CA ILE A 172 7.10 -8.33 -6.47
C ILE A 172 6.14 -9.52 -6.28
N LEU A 173 5.28 -9.82 -7.26
CA LEU A 173 4.39 -10.99 -7.17
C LEU A 173 5.21 -12.28 -7.02
N ASN A 174 6.16 -12.51 -7.93
CA ASN A 174 7.04 -13.68 -7.86
C ASN A 174 7.89 -13.70 -6.59
N PHE A 175 8.43 -12.54 -6.16
CA PHE A 175 9.14 -12.41 -4.87
C PHE A 175 8.24 -12.81 -3.69
N THR A 176 6.98 -12.38 -3.68
CA THR A 176 6.01 -12.71 -2.62
C THR A 176 5.80 -14.22 -2.53
N GLU A 177 5.61 -14.90 -3.66
CA GLU A 177 5.42 -16.34 -3.74
C GLU A 177 6.68 -17.11 -3.30
N THR A 178 7.85 -16.70 -3.77
CA THR A 178 9.13 -17.31 -3.41
C THR A 178 9.42 -17.16 -1.91
N ALA A 179 9.31 -15.95 -1.39
CA ALA A 179 9.60 -15.67 0.02
C ALA A 179 8.59 -16.33 0.97
N ALA A 180 7.35 -16.54 0.54
CA ALA A 180 6.35 -17.27 1.32
C ALA A 180 6.77 -18.74 1.57
N ILE A 181 7.55 -19.32 0.66
CA ILE A 181 8.11 -20.68 0.81
C ILE A 181 9.40 -20.64 1.64
N GLU A 182 10.35 -19.79 1.24
CA GLU A 182 11.69 -19.79 1.81
C GLU A 182 11.74 -19.24 3.25
N TRP A 183 10.82 -18.33 3.60
CA TRP A 183 10.81 -17.65 4.89
C TRP A 183 9.71 -18.12 5.84
N ALA A 184 9.06 -19.25 5.52
CA ALA A 184 8.09 -19.84 6.43
C ALA A 184 8.73 -20.07 7.82
N PRO A 185 8.03 -19.83 8.94
CA PRO A 185 6.58 -19.57 9.06
C PRO A 185 6.18 -18.08 8.95
N VAL A 186 7.06 -17.17 8.52
CA VAL A 186 6.69 -15.78 8.23
C VAL A 186 5.67 -15.78 7.07
N ARG A 187 4.52 -15.15 7.26
CA ARG A 187 3.50 -15.05 6.21
C ARG A 187 3.81 -13.87 5.31
N ILE A 188 3.84 -14.09 4.01
CA ILE A 188 4.13 -13.04 3.04
C ILE A 188 3.06 -13.05 1.98
N ASN A 189 2.32 -11.96 1.89
CA ASN A 189 1.22 -11.78 0.94
C ASN A 189 1.34 -10.44 0.22
N ALA A 190 0.52 -10.25 -0.78
CA ALA A 190 0.45 -8.99 -1.49
C ALA A 190 -1.01 -8.51 -1.61
N VAL A 191 -1.18 -7.20 -1.72
CA VAL A 191 -2.42 -6.57 -2.15
C VAL A 191 -2.22 -5.93 -3.52
N ALA A 192 -3.21 -6.06 -4.39
CA ALA A 192 -3.18 -5.50 -5.73
C ALA A 192 -4.34 -4.51 -5.93
N PRO A 193 -4.14 -3.24 -5.57
CA PRO A 193 -5.12 -2.21 -5.81
C PRO A 193 -5.31 -1.95 -7.30
N GLY A 194 -6.55 -1.76 -7.70
CA GLY A 194 -6.90 -1.22 -9.00
C GLY A 194 -6.84 0.32 -9.01
N LEU A 195 -7.89 0.93 -9.49
CA LEU A 195 -8.02 2.40 -9.52
C LEU A 195 -8.57 2.91 -8.18
N ILE A 196 -7.70 3.47 -7.37
CA ILE A 196 -8.01 3.98 -6.03
C ILE A 196 -8.03 5.51 -6.03
N ALA A 197 -9.09 6.09 -5.47
CA ALA A 197 -9.20 7.53 -5.26
C ALA A 197 -8.27 7.97 -4.13
N SER A 198 -7.05 8.34 -4.49
CA SER A 198 -6.03 8.85 -3.56
C SER A 198 -5.41 10.13 -4.09
N SER A 199 -4.83 10.94 -3.21
CA SER A 199 -4.15 12.19 -3.56
C SER A 199 -2.99 12.01 -4.55
N GLY A 200 -2.49 10.79 -4.73
CA GLY A 200 -1.51 10.46 -5.75
C GLY A 200 -1.99 10.72 -7.18
N LEU A 201 -3.30 10.68 -7.43
CA LEU A 201 -3.88 10.96 -8.74
C LEU A 201 -3.70 12.42 -9.17
N ASP A 202 -3.62 13.34 -8.24
CA ASP A 202 -3.47 14.77 -8.51
C ASP A 202 -2.03 15.15 -8.95
N THR A 203 -1.07 14.23 -8.80
CA THR A 203 0.33 14.46 -9.18
C THR A 203 0.59 14.27 -10.68
N TYR A 204 -0.35 13.70 -11.43
CA TYR A 204 -0.22 13.50 -12.87
C TYR A 204 -0.48 14.78 -13.66
N ASP A 205 -0.02 14.81 -14.93
CA ASP A 205 -0.28 15.91 -15.85
C ASP A 205 -1.74 15.96 -16.33
N GLU A 206 -2.17 17.08 -16.88
CA GLU A 206 -3.57 17.28 -17.30
C GLU A 206 -4.04 16.28 -18.37
N PRO A 207 -3.25 15.89 -19.40
CA PRO A 207 -3.68 14.87 -20.34
C PRO A 207 -4.02 13.54 -19.67
N PHE A 208 -3.20 13.11 -18.68
CA PHE A 208 -3.45 11.89 -17.95
C PHE A 208 -4.60 12.00 -16.97
N LYS A 209 -4.75 13.16 -16.29
CA LYS A 209 -5.90 13.48 -15.43
C LYS A 209 -7.23 13.41 -16.19
N LYS A 210 -7.29 13.90 -17.43
CA LYS A 210 -8.46 13.76 -18.29
C LYS A 210 -8.84 12.31 -18.51
N SER A 211 -7.87 11.45 -18.77
CA SER A 211 -8.09 10.01 -18.90
C SER A 211 -8.58 9.37 -17.59
N ILE A 212 -8.06 9.80 -16.45
CA ILE A 212 -8.49 9.31 -15.13
C ILE A 212 -9.99 9.61 -14.93
N ARG A 213 -10.47 10.81 -15.22
CA ARG A 213 -11.88 11.19 -15.04
C ARG A 213 -12.87 10.27 -15.75
N GLU A 214 -12.45 9.60 -16.83
CA GLU A 214 -13.31 8.71 -17.62
C GLU A 214 -13.20 7.22 -17.25
N ARG A 215 -12.14 6.84 -16.54
CA ARG A 215 -11.85 5.42 -16.27
C ARG A 215 -12.86 4.73 -15.36
N TYR A 216 -13.54 5.47 -14.49
CA TYR A 216 -14.56 4.86 -13.61
C TYR A 216 -15.65 4.12 -14.38
N LYS A 217 -15.98 4.58 -15.61
CA LYS A 217 -16.96 3.94 -16.50
C LYS A 217 -16.56 2.51 -16.92
N GLN A 218 -15.28 2.19 -16.77
CA GLN A 218 -14.74 0.87 -17.12
C GLN A 218 -14.60 -0.05 -15.89
N ILE A 219 -14.91 0.46 -14.71
CA ILE A 219 -14.84 -0.32 -13.47
C ILE A 219 -16.22 -0.97 -13.26
N PRO A 220 -16.31 -2.33 -13.22
CA PRO A 220 -17.60 -2.99 -13.00
C PRO A 220 -18.30 -2.59 -11.71
N ALA A 221 -17.54 -2.27 -10.65
CA ALA A 221 -18.08 -1.74 -9.39
C ALA A 221 -18.67 -0.32 -9.51
N GLY A 222 -18.54 0.35 -10.67
CA GLY A 222 -19.14 1.67 -10.97
C GLY A 222 -18.46 2.86 -10.29
N ARG A 223 -17.34 2.67 -9.60
CA ARG A 223 -16.61 3.71 -8.86
C ARG A 223 -15.13 3.39 -8.69
N TYR A 224 -14.34 4.37 -8.33
CA TYR A 224 -13.01 4.16 -7.78
C TYR A 224 -13.09 3.49 -6.40
N GLY A 225 -12.08 2.69 -6.06
CA GLY A 225 -11.89 2.19 -4.70
C GLY A 225 -11.40 3.30 -3.77
N THR A 226 -11.53 3.09 -2.46
CA THR A 226 -11.03 4.00 -1.42
C THR A 226 -9.70 3.52 -0.85
N GLU A 227 -8.96 4.41 -0.21
CA GLU A 227 -7.76 4.05 0.57
C GLU A 227 -8.10 3.09 1.72
N SER A 228 -9.29 3.25 2.32
CA SER A 228 -9.78 2.39 3.41
C SER A 228 -10.05 0.96 2.95
N GLU A 229 -10.54 0.75 1.74
CA GLU A 229 -10.75 -0.61 1.21
C GLU A 229 -9.44 -1.36 1.01
N VAL A 230 -8.38 -0.65 0.61
CA VAL A 230 -7.04 -1.25 0.52
C VAL A 230 -6.44 -1.48 1.91
N SER A 231 -6.60 -0.52 2.82
CA SER A 231 -6.13 -0.63 4.20
C SER A 231 -6.77 -1.82 4.91
N ALA A 232 -8.09 -2.00 4.81
CA ALA A 232 -8.80 -3.14 5.40
C ALA A 232 -8.25 -4.49 4.91
N ALA A 233 -7.91 -4.60 3.61
CA ALA A 233 -7.30 -5.81 3.06
C ALA A 233 -5.89 -6.06 3.63
N ILE A 234 -5.07 -5.00 3.79
CA ILE A 234 -3.75 -5.07 4.43
C ILE A 234 -3.89 -5.53 5.88
N VAL A 235 -4.78 -4.91 6.64
CA VAL A 235 -5.08 -5.25 8.05
C VAL A 235 -5.52 -6.71 8.18
N TYR A 236 -6.42 -7.18 7.30
CA TYR A 236 -6.81 -8.59 7.26
C TYR A 236 -5.61 -9.52 7.08
N LEU A 237 -4.75 -9.26 6.08
CA LEU A 237 -3.60 -10.10 5.78
C LEU A 237 -2.53 -10.07 6.88
N LEU A 238 -2.39 -8.98 7.62
CA LEU A 238 -1.52 -8.90 8.80
C LEU A 238 -2.10 -9.64 10.00
N SER A 239 -3.43 -9.73 10.12
CA SER A 239 -4.13 -10.25 11.29
C SER A 239 -4.00 -11.77 11.45
N PRO A 240 -4.29 -12.31 12.65
CA PRO A 240 -4.36 -13.76 12.89
C PRO A 240 -5.42 -14.48 12.04
N ALA A 241 -6.43 -13.77 11.52
CA ALA A 241 -7.43 -14.37 10.63
C ALA A 241 -6.85 -14.89 9.31
N ALA A 242 -5.68 -14.36 8.91
CA ALA A 242 -4.93 -14.82 7.74
C ALA A 242 -3.82 -15.84 8.09
N ALA A 243 -3.92 -16.55 9.22
CA ALA A 243 -2.85 -17.43 9.71
C ALA A 243 -2.46 -18.54 8.72
N PHE A 244 -3.36 -18.97 7.86
CA PHE A 244 -3.10 -20.02 6.85
C PHE A 244 -3.04 -19.45 5.42
N ILE A 245 -2.80 -18.13 5.29
CA ILE A 245 -2.70 -17.43 4.00
C ILE A 245 -1.27 -16.92 3.84
N SER A 246 -0.54 -17.44 2.87
CA SER A 246 0.80 -17.00 2.49
C SER A 246 1.04 -17.22 1.00
N GLY A 247 1.71 -16.30 0.32
CA GLY A 247 2.01 -16.34 -1.10
C GLY A 247 0.88 -15.81 -2.00
N VAL A 248 -0.21 -15.24 -1.46
CA VAL A 248 -1.32 -14.77 -2.31
C VAL A 248 -1.19 -13.29 -2.67
N ALA A 249 -1.78 -12.94 -3.82
CA ALA A 249 -2.07 -11.56 -4.21
C ALA A 249 -3.58 -11.33 -4.12
N LEU A 250 -4.01 -10.59 -3.09
CA LEU A 250 -5.41 -10.20 -2.93
C LEU A 250 -5.70 -8.95 -3.77
N ARG A 251 -6.66 -9.05 -4.67
CA ARG A 251 -7.02 -7.98 -5.58
C ARG A 251 -8.12 -7.11 -5.00
N ILE A 252 -7.93 -5.78 -5.05
CA ILE A 252 -8.89 -4.76 -4.61
C ILE A 252 -9.10 -3.82 -5.80
N ASP A 253 -9.81 -4.27 -6.82
CA ASP A 253 -9.79 -3.69 -8.14
C ASP A 253 -11.18 -3.44 -8.78
N GLY A 254 -12.26 -3.69 -8.04
CA GLY A 254 -13.62 -3.50 -8.55
C GLY A 254 -13.94 -4.37 -9.77
N ALA A 255 -13.23 -5.50 -9.92
CA ALA A 255 -13.33 -6.47 -11.02
C ALA A 255 -12.82 -5.98 -12.39
N VAL A 256 -12.02 -4.92 -12.44
CA VAL A 256 -11.49 -4.34 -13.70
C VAL A 256 -10.81 -5.37 -14.60
N PRO A 257 -9.91 -6.27 -14.14
CA PRO A 257 -9.26 -7.26 -15.00
C PRO A 257 -10.19 -8.30 -15.60
N HIS A 258 -11.41 -8.41 -15.08
CA HIS A 258 -12.43 -9.35 -15.62
C HIS A 258 -13.34 -8.68 -16.65
N ALA A 259 -13.33 -7.36 -16.74
CA ALA A 259 -14.12 -6.57 -17.67
C ALA A 259 -13.55 -6.66 -19.09
N LYS A 260 -13.88 -7.72 -19.81
CA LYS A 260 -13.45 -7.90 -21.21
C LYS A 260 -14.23 -6.97 -22.12
N ARG A 261 -13.55 -6.16 -22.93
CA ARG A 261 -14.18 -5.19 -23.86
C ARG A 261 -15.12 -5.81 -24.88
N ILE A 262 -14.95 -7.09 -25.21
CA ILE A 262 -15.78 -7.81 -26.18
C ILE A 262 -17.13 -8.30 -25.61
N TRP A 263 -17.28 -8.28 -24.29
CA TRP A 263 -18.53 -8.64 -23.64
C TRP A 263 -19.20 -7.38 -23.08
N PRO A 264 -20.50 -7.20 -23.31
CA PRO A 264 -21.21 -6.07 -22.72
C PRO A 264 -21.22 -6.18 -21.19
N HIS A 265 -21.04 -5.05 -20.51
CA HIS A 265 -21.33 -4.97 -19.10
C HIS A 265 -22.85 -5.08 -18.92
N THR A 266 -23.29 -6.19 -18.33
CA THR A 266 -24.71 -6.46 -18.06
C THR A 266 -25.13 -6.01 -16.66
N GLY A 267 -24.26 -5.28 -15.94
CA GLY A 267 -24.59 -4.70 -14.65
C GLY A 267 -25.75 -3.70 -14.75
N ASN A 268 -26.50 -3.54 -13.68
CA ASN A 268 -27.67 -2.66 -13.60
C ASN A 268 -27.35 -1.16 -13.56
N GLY A 269 -26.06 -0.79 -13.69
CA GLY A 269 -25.58 0.59 -13.65
C GLY A 269 -25.47 1.17 -12.23
N SER A 270 -25.83 0.43 -11.20
CA SER A 270 -25.68 0.87 -9.81
C SER A 270 -24.22 0.83 -9.37
N LYS A 271 -23.82 1.80 -8.54
CA LYS A 271 -22.52 1.81 -7.88
C LYS A 271 -22.57 0.89 -6.67
N SER A 272 -21.51 0.08 -6.47
CA SER A 272 -21.35 -0.66 -5.21
C SER A 272 -21.11 0.31 -4.05
N PRO A 273 -21.60 0.02 -2.82
CA PRO A 273 -21.29 0.84 -1.65
C PRO A 273 -19.79 0.87 -1.38
N ALA A 274 -19.29 2.04 -0.94
CA ALA A 274 -17.90 2.20 -0.56
C ALA A 274 -17.72 2.01 0.95
N PHE A 275 -16.60 1.39 1.35
CA PHE A 275 -16.13 1.49 2.72
C PHE A 275 -15.15 2.66 2.82
N ASP A 276 -15.47 3.65 3.64
CA ASP A 276 -14.63 4.82 3.89
C ASP A 276 -14.57 5.10 5.39
N GLY A 277 -13.65 4.39 6.07
CA GLY A 277 -13.41 4.53 7.51
C GLY A 277 -12.39 5.61 7.86
N PHE A 278 -11.71 6.19 6.87
CA PHE A 278 -10.63 7.14 7.11
C PHE A 278 -11.15 8.58 7.21
N HIS A 279 -11.31 9.07 8.42
CA HIS A 279 -11.84 10.41 8.73
C HIS A 279 -11.02 11.60 8.18
N LEU A 280 -9.78 11.38 7.76
CA LEU A 280 -8.90 12.36 7.12
C LEU A 280 -8.70 12.07 5.62
N ALA A 281 -9.56 11.22 5.02
CA ALA A 281 -9.51 10.97 3.59
C ALA A 281 -9.70 12.27 2.81
N SER A 282 -8.81 12.52 1.85
CA SER A 282 -8.97 13.63 0.91
C SER A 282 -9.35 13.07 -0.45
N PHE A 283 -10.55 13.39 -0.90
CA PHE A 283 -10.97 13.01 -2.24
C PHE A 283 -10.13 13.77 -3.27
N PRO A 284 -9.50 13.08 -4.25
CA PRO A 284 -8.61 13.73 -5.21
C PRO A 284 -9.35 14.76 -6.06
N GLU A 285 -8.71 15.92 -6.30
CA GLU A 285 -9.31 17.01 -7.06
C GLU A 285 -9.71 16.60 -8.48
N VAL A 286 -8.87 15.75 -9.10
CA VAL A 286 -9.14 15.23 -10.45
C VAL A 286 -10.45 14.45 -10.58
N LEU A 287 -11.01 13.95 -9.48
CA LEU A 287 -12.26 13.17 -9.47
C LEU A 287 -13.48 13.92 -8.91
N ARG A 288 -13.36 15.20 -8.49
CA ARG A 288 -14.47 15.94 -7.86
C ARG A 288 -15.72 15.99 -8.73
N ASP A 289 -15.56 16.23 -10.02
CA ASP A 289 -16.68 16.29 -10.97
C ASP A 289 -17.28 14.91 -11.30
N VAL A 290 -16.57 13.83 -10.96
CA VAL A 290 -17.00 12.44 -11.18
C VAL A 290 -17.86 11.95 -10.02
N ALA A 291 -17.62 12.43 -8.81
CA ALA A 291 -18.38 12.06 -7.61
C ALA A 291 -19.80 12.65 -7.60
N ALA A 292 -19.99 13.78 -8.30
CA ALA A 292 -21.27 14.48 -8.39
C ALA A 292 -22.25 13.86 -9.41
N LYS A 293 -21.82 12.91 -10.22
CA LYS A 293 -22.61 12.15 -11.21
C LYS A 293 -22.86 10.73 -10.73
#